data_f68f7a4d1ead7b2cadedb57dd842dbf2
#
_entry.id   f68f7a4d1ead7b2cadedb57dd842dbf2
#
_cell.length_a   1.000
_cell.length_b   1.000
_cell.length_c   1.000
_cell.angle_alpha   90.00
_cell.angle_beta   90.00
_cell.angle_gamma   90.00
#
_symmetry.space_group_name_H-M   'P 1'
#
loop_
_entity.id
_entity.type
_entity.pdbx_description
1 polymer ?
#
loop_
_entity_poly.entity_id
_entity_poly.type
_entity_poly.pdbx_seq_one_letter_code
_entity_poly.pdbx_strand_id
1 'polypeptide(L)'
;FDVEMAKALGANMGLDVKFVDTAWDGIFAGVNTSKYDCIISSVTINDARMRAHSFSKPYIRNTLAIVVPKGSGLSVSTPQDLAGLRVSYQEETTADDYMTQLAQEGLNFTPLEYDKVMYCFDELKLNRVDVIVTDLLVAYDYIAPADSPFQIVWQGGEEEFGICMKKGNDALTAAVNNALDALFNDGTMLKISQSVFGMDLVSAVRR
;
A
#
# COMPACT_ATOMS: atom_id res chain seq x y z
N PHE A 1 -4.76 5.51 8.02
CA PHE A 1 -3.61 6.41 8.02
C PHE A 1 -3.77 7.49 6.95
N ASP A 2 -3.91 7.12 5.67
CA ASP A 2 -3.93 8.04 4.53
C ASP A 2 -5.06 9.09 4.60
N VAL A 3 -6.24 8.69 5.07
CA VAL A 3 -7.37 9.62 5.27
C VAL A 3 -7.05 10.70 6.30
N GLU A 4 -6.46 10.34 7.44
CA GLU A 4 -6.11 11.31 8.49
C GLU A 4 -4.95 12.21 8.03
N MET A 5 -3.96 11.66 7.33
CA MET A 5 -2.89 12.45 6.71
C MET A 5 -3.45 13.44 5.67
N ALA A 6 -4.36 13.00 4.81
CA ALA A 6 -4.98 13.88 3.81
C ALA A 6 -5.75 15.04 4.45
N LYS A 7 -6.50 14.80 5.53
CA LYS A 7 -7.18 15.85 6.30
C LYS A 7 -6.18 16.85 6.90
N ALA A 8 -5.09 16.34 7.49
CA ALA A 8 -4.04 17.18 8.07
C ALA A 8 -3.33 18.02 7.00
N LEU A 9 -3.04 17.45 5.82
CA LEU A 9 -2.47 18.17 4.67
C LEU A 9 -3.41 19.29 4.21
N GLY A 10 -4.69 18.98 4.01
CA GLY A 10 -5.68 19.98 3.62
C GLY A 10 -5.76 21.13 4.63
N ALA A 11 -5.83 20.81 5.92
CA ALA A 11 -5.85 21.82 6.97
C ALA A 11 -4.59 22.70 6.96
N ASN A 12 -3.40 22.12 6.79
CA ASN A 12 -2.15 22.86 6.69
C ASN A 12 -2.09 23.78 5.46
N MET A 13 -2.64 23.31 4.33
CA MET A 13 -2.69 24.05 3.07
C MET A 13 -3.86 25.05 2.99
N GLY A 14 -4.77 25.08 3.97
CA GLY A 14 -5.99 25.90 3.92
C GLY A 14 -7.00 25.43 2.87
N LEU A 15 -7.05 24.14 2.58
CA LEU A 15 -7.91 23.53 1.55
C LEU A 15 -8.91 22.56 2.16
N ASP A 16 -10.11 22.53 1.58
CA ASP A 16 -11.10 21.49 1.87
C ASP A 16 -10.78 20.22 1.07
N VAL A 17 -10.61 19.10 1.77
CA VAL A 17 -10.32 17.80 1.14
C VAL A 17 -11.61 17.08 0.80
N LYS A 18 -11.73 16.66 -0.46
CA LYS A 18 -12.81 15.80 -0.94
C LYS A 18 -12.25 14.42 -1.25
N PHE A 19 -12.83 13.41 -0.62
CA PHE A 19 -12.47 12.02 -0.89
C PHE A 19 -13.30 11.47 -2.04
N VAL A 20 -12.64 10.79 -2.97
CA VAL A 20 -13.26 10.10 -4.12
C VAL A 20 -12.90 8.63 -4.02
N ASP A 21 -13.90 7.80 -3.74
CA ASP A 21 -13.72 6.33 -3.78
C ASP A 21 -13.53 5.89 -5.23
N THR A 22 -12.45 5.14 -5.49
CA THR A 22 -12.05 4.74 -6.85
C THR A 22 -11.44 3.36 -6.78
N ALA A 23 -11.82 2.46 -7.71
CA ALA A 23 -11.17 1.18 -7.89
C ALA A 23 -9.69 1.38 -8.28
N TRP A 24 -8.84 0.47 -7.86
CA TRP A 24 -7.39 0.58 -8.06
C TRP A 24 -7.00 0.58 -9.54
N ASP A 25 -7.61 -0.28 -10.34
CA ASP A 25 -7.34 -0.46 -11.77
C ASP A 25 -7.52 0.81 -12.63
N GLY A 26 -8.28 1.76 -12.18
CA GLY A 26 -8.47 3.04 -12.87
C GLY A 26 -7.84 4.26 -12.18
N ILE A 27 -7.16 4.06 -11.05
CA ILE A 27 -6.76 5.15 -10.17
C ILE A 27 -5.75 6.12 -10.83
N PHE A 28 -4.80 5.58 -11.58
CA PHE A 28 -3.79 6.40 -12.27
C PHE A 28 -4.35 7.13 -13.49
N ALA A 29 -5.30 6.53 -14.21
CA ALA A 29 -5.99 7.20 -15.31
C ALA A 29 -6.81 8.40 -14.81
N GLY A 30 -7.42 8.28 -13.64
CA GLY A 30 -8.18 9.36 -13.01
C GLY A 30 -7.33 10.59 -12.68
N VAL A 31 -6.13 10.43 -12.12
CA VAL A 31 -5.23 11.56 -11.84
C VAL A 31 -4.70 12.19 -13.14
N ASN A 32 -4.41 11.39 -14.16
CA ASN A 32 -3.93 11.88 -15.45
C ASN A 32 -4.99 12.71 -16.19
N THR A 33 -6.27 12.33 -16.07
CA THR A 33 -7.40 13.05 -16.66
C THR A 33 -7.94 14.17 -15.76
N SER A 34 -7.29 14.41 -14.61
CA SER A 34 -7.69 15.43 -13.63
C SER A 34 -9.12 15.22 -13.08
N LYS A 35 -9.55 13.95 -12.94
CA LYS A 35 -10.77 13.59 -12.23
C LYS A 35 -10.64 13.89 -10.73
N TYR A 36 -9.42 13.81 -10.21
CA TYR A 36 -8.99 14.25 -8.88
C TYR A 36 -7.55 14.78 -8.97
N ASP A 37 -7.12 15.54 -7.97
CA ASP A 37 -5.85 16.26 -7.98
C ASP A 37 -4.66 15.36 -7.62
N CYS A 38 -4.87 14.40 -6.73
CA CYS A 38 -3.83 13.47 -6.27
C CYS A 38 -4.43 12.14 -5.83
N ILE A 39 -3.56 11.15 -5.67
CA ILE A 39 -3.86 9.84 -5.08
C ILE A 39 -3.09 9.73 -3.77
N ILE A 40 -3.81 9.47 -2.67
CA ILE A 40 -3.27 9.15 -1.35
C ILE A 40 -3.90 7.82 -0.94
N SER A 41 -3.25 6.72 -1.29
CA SER A 41 -3.78 5.36 -1.14
C SER A 41 -2.65 4.34 -1.22
N SER A 42 -1.66 4.47 -0.32
CA SER A 42 -0.53 3.53 -0.21
C SER A 42 0.19 3.31 -1.56
N VAL A 43 0.42 4.39 -2.32
CA VAL A 43 1.03 4.29 -3.65
C VAL A 43 2.55 4.19 -3.51
N THR A 44 3.11 3.03 -3.82
CA THR A 44 4.56 2.81 -3.87
C THR A 44 5.21 3.70 -4.92
N ILE A 45 6.25 4.42 -4.50
CA ILE A 45 7.13 5.17 -5.39
C ILE A 45 8.07 4.17 -6.08
N ASN A 46 7.95 4.02 -7.39
CA ASN A 46 8.87 3.22 -8.20
C ASN A 46 9.18 3.91 -9.53
N ASP A 47 10.22 3.43 -10.22
CA ASP A 47 10.70 4.03 -11.47
C ASP A 47 9.62 4.06 -12.56
N ALA A 48 8.81 3.01 -12.68
CA ALA A 48 7.76 2.93 -13.68
C ALA A 48 6.70 4.02 -13.45
N ARG A 49 6.24 4.14 -12.21
CA ARG A 49 5.25 5.16 -11.81
C ARG A 49 5.83 6.57 -11.87
N MET A 50 7.09 6.79 -11.48
CA MET A 50 7.76 8.09 -11.57
C MET A 50 7.97 8.57 -13.01
N ARG A 51 8.08 7.67 -13.99
CA ARG A 51 8.09 8.06 -15.41
C ARG A 51 6.77 8.67 -15.87
N ALA A 52 5.65 8.15 -15.37
CA ALA A 52 4.29 8.53 -15.79
C ALA A 52 3.63 9.60 -14.92
N HIS A 53 4.09 9.75 -13.67
CA HIS A 53 3.46 10.61 -12.66
C HIS A 53 4.50 11.44 -11.90
N SER A 54 4.04 12.49 -11.22
CA SER A 54 4.82 13.19 -10.19
C SER A 54 4.48 12.61 -8.82
N PHE A 55 5.47 12.57 -7.93
CA PHE A 55 5.31 12.08 -6.57
C PHE A 55 5.77 13.12 -5.55
N SER A 56 5.14 13.11 -4.38
CA SER A 56 5.69 13.78 -3.21
C SER A 56 6.98 13.09 -2.72
N LYS A 57 7.64 13.71 -1.75
CA LYS A 57 8.56 12.99 -0.88
C LYS A 57 7.83 11.80 -0.23
N PRO A 58 8.54 10.71 0.11
CA PRO A 58 7.92 9.59 0.79
C PRO A 58 7.38 10.03 2.17
N TYR A 59 6.23 9.44 2.55
CA TYR A 59 5.59 9.76 3.81
C TYR A 59 5.58 8.60 4.82
N ILE A 60 5.75 7.35 4.35
CA ILE A 60 5.81 6.15 5.18
C ILE A 60 6.60 5.06 4.45
N ARG A 61 7.29 4.20 5.21
CA ARG A 61 7.90 2.97 4.68
C ARG A 61 6.93 1.81 4.77
N ASN A 62 7.06 0.92 3.81
CA ASN A 62 6.30 -0.31 3.67
C ASN A 62 7.22 -1.47 3.33
N THR A 63 6.70 -2.68 3.41
CA THR A 63 7.25 -3.90 2.84
C THR A 63 6.11 -4.72 2.26
N LEU A 64 6.39 -5.64 1.35
CA LEU A 64 5.45 -6.69 1.01
C LEU A 64 5.35 -7.69 2.17
N ALA A 65 4.20 -8.32 2.29
CA ALA A 65 3.91 -9.33 3.30
C ALA A 65 3.23 -10.54 2.67
N ILE A 66 3.54 -11.73 3.22
CA ILE A 66 2.77 -12.96 2.96
C ILE A 66 1.87 -13.20 4.16
N VAL A 67 0.58 -13.32 3.88
CA VAL A 67 -0.48 -13.53 4.87
C VAL A 67 -1.10 -14.91 4.68
N VAL A 68 -1.26 -15.63 5.79
CA VAL A 68 -1.88 -16.97 5.82
C VAL A 68 -2.98 -17.02 6.90
N PRO A 69 -3.92 -17.99 6.83
CA PRO A 69 -4.83 -18.23 7.92
C PRO A 69 -4.07 -18.75 9.17
N LYS A 70 -4.43 -18.28 10.35
CA LYS A 70 -3.92 -18.85 11.60
C LYS A 70 -4.31 -20.32 11.70
N GLY A 71 -3.35 -21.17 12.07
CA GLY A 71 -3.60 -22.61 12.23
C GLY A 71 -3.79 -23.37 10.91
N SER A 72 -3.48 -22.79 9.76
CA SER A 72 -3.56 -23.47 8.46
C SER A 72 -2.63 -24.67 8.31
N GLY A 73 -1.59 -24.76 9.14
CA GLY A 73 -0.55 -25.81 9.01
C GLY A 73 0.40 -25.59 7.82
N LEU A 74 0.24 -24.48 7.06
CA LEU A 74 1.15 -24.16 5.96
C LEU A 74 2.53 -23.78 6.50
N SER A 75 3.56 -24.37 5.90
CA SER A 75 4.96 -24.07 6.22
C SER A 75 5.50 -23.07 5.22
N VAL A 76 5.08 -21.78 5.37
CA VAL A 76 5.52 -20.66 4.53
C VAL A 76 6.37 -19.74 5.38
N SER A 77 7.62 -19.54 5.00
CA SER A 77 8.57 -18.65 5.66
C SER A 77 9.36 -17.77 4.66
N THR A 78 9.31 -18.12 3.38
CA THR A 78 9.94 -17.41 2.29
C THR A 78 8.99 -17.38 1.07
N PRO A 79 9.20 -16.46 0.11
CA PRO A 79 8.42 -16.46 -1.13
C PRO A 79 8.54 -17.76 -1.95
N GLN A 80 9.65 -18.48 -1.85
CA GLN A 80 9.85 -19.74 -2.54
C GLN A 80 8.92 -20.86 -2.03
N ASP A 81 8.44 -20.75 -0.80
CA ASP A 81 7.49 -21.71 -0.21
C ASP A 81 6.07 -21.57 -0.78
N LEU A 82 5.84 -20.59 -1.66
CA LEU A 82 4.58 -20.40 -2.38
C LEU A 82 4.38 -21.41 -3.51
N ALA A 83 5.41 -22.22 -3.82
CA ALA A 83 5.33 -23.24 -4.86
C ALA A 83 4.16 -24.22 -4.64
N GLY A 84 3.32 -24.36 -5.67
CA GLY A 84 2.14 -25.23 -5.65
C GLY A 84 0.92 -24.67 -4.92
N LEU A 85 1.03 -23.51 -4.27
CA LEU A 85 -0.08 -22.87 -3.54
C LEU A 85 -0.97 -22.02 -4.46
N ARG A 86 -2.20 -21.77 -4.03
CA ARG A 86 -3.11 -20.77 -4.59
C ARG A 86 -2.79 -19.44 -3.93
N VAL A 87 -2.22 -18.52 -4.70
CA VAL A 87 -1.73 -17.23 -4.21
C VAL A 87 -2.61 -16.12 -4.74
N SER A 88 -3.21 -15.34 -3.84
CA SER A 88 -3.97 -14.16 -4.25
C SER A 88 -3.22 -12.87 -4.00
N TYR A 89 -3.49 -11.90 -4.85
CA TYR A 89 -2.99 -10.53 -4.74
C TYR A 89 -3.90 -9.58 -5.54
N GLN A 90 -3.76 -8.29 -5.25
CA GLN A 90 -4.51 -7.29 -6.00
C GLN A 90 -3.75 -6.96 -7.28
N GLU A 91 -4.47 -6.97 -8.43
CA GLU A 91 -3.94 -6.63 -9.74
C GLU A 91 -3.38 -5.20 -9.81
N GLU A 92 -2.39 -4.96 -10.67
CA GLU A 92 -1.73 -3.67 -10.90
C GLU A 92 -1.02 -3.07 -9.66
N THR A 93 -0.75 -3.90 -8.63
CA THR A 93 0.04 -3.51 -7.46
C THR A 93 1.49 -3.97 -7.58
N THR A 94 2.35 -3.51 -6.67
CA THR A 94 3.73 -4.04 -6.57
C THR A 94 3.77 -5.49 -6.08
N ALA A 95 2.73 -5.95 -5.39
CA ALA A 95 2.57 -7.37 -5.06
C ALA A 95 2.34 -8.21 -6.33
N ASP A 96 1.53 -7.73 -7.27
CA ASP A 96 1.33 -8.36 -8.59
C ASP A 96 2.64 -8.38 -9.40
N ASP A 97 3.33 -7.22 -9.50
CA ASP A 97 4.64 -7.14 -10.16
C ASP A 97 5.63 -8.15 -9.57
N TYR A 98 5.66 -8.27 -8.23
CA TYR A 98 6.54 -9.19 -7.53
C TYR A 98 6.20 -10.67 -7.80
N MET A 99 4.92 -11.03 -7.77
CA MET A 99 4.48 -12.39 -8.08
C MET A 99 4.72 -12.76 -9.55
N THR A 100 4.50 -11.81 -10.45
CA THR A 100 4.85 -11.94 -11.88
C THR A 100 6.34 -12.19 -12.07
N GLN A 101 7.20 -11.45 -11.36
CA GLN A 101 8.65 -11.67 -11.40
C GLN A 101 9.02 -13.07 -10.90
N LEU A 102 8.49 -13.52 -9.77
CA LEU A 102 8.76 -14.86 -9.23
C LEU A 102 8.33 -15.96 -10.20
N ALA A 103 7.20 -15.80 -10.87
CA ALA A 103 6.76 -16.74 -11.90
C ALA A 103 7.72 -16.80 -13.09
N GLN A 104 8.25 -15.65 -13.55
CA GLN A 104 9.27 -15.58 -14.60
C GLN A 104 10.60 -16.22 -14.18
N GLU A 105 10.94 -16.17 -12.89
CA GLU A 105 12.09 -16.84 -12.29
C GLU A 105 11.89 -18.35 -12.10
N GLY A 106 10.70 -18.86 -12.42
CA GLY A 106 10.40 -20.30 -12.41
C GLY A 106 9.63 -20.79 -11.20
N LEU A 107 9.13 -19.90 -10.31
CA LEU A 107 8.26 -20.28 -9.23
C LEU A 107 6.88 -20.68 -9.80
N ASN A 108 6.46 -21.93 -9.56
CA ASN A 108 5.18 -22.45 -10.05
C ASN A 108 4.13 -22.39 -8.94
N PHE A 109 3.16 -21.50 -9.05
CA PHE A 109 2.01 -21.35 -8.15
C PHE A 109 0.73 -21.10 -8.96
N THR A 110 -0.43 -21.12 -8.32
CA THR A 110 -1.71 -20.77 -8.99
C THR A 110 -2.07 -19.32 -8.66
N PRO A 111 -1.94 -18.37 -9.59
CA PRO A 111 -2.28 -16.97 -9.36
C PRO A 111 -3.81 -16.78 -9.33
N LEU A 112 -4.26 -15.93 -8.42
CA LEU A 112 -5.65 -15.50 -8.26
C LEU A 112 -5.67 -13.99 -8.01
N GLU A 113 -5.88 -13.24 -9.07
CA GLU A 113 -5.86 -11.78 -9.10
C GLU A 113 -7.24 -11.21 -8.85
N TYR A 114 -7.30 -10.11 -8.10
CA TYR A 114 -8.55 -9.42 -7.77
C TYR A 114 -8.39 -7.91 -7.94
N ASP A 115 -9.45 -7.25 -8.39
CA ASP A 115 -9.51 -5.78 -8.53
C ASP A 115 -9.49 -5.04 -7.19
N LYS A 116 -9.84 -5.73 -6.09
CA LYS A 116 -9.84 -5.17 -4.73
C LYS A 116 -9.17 -6.12 -3.74
N VAL A 117 -8.28 -5.57 -2.92
CA VAL A 117 -7.57 -6.34 -1.90
C VAL A 117 -8.52 -7.02 -0.90
N MET A 118 -9.68 -6.42 -0.60
CA MET A 118 -10.67 -7.04 0.30
C MET A 118 -11.13 -8.41 -0.21
N TYR A 119 -11.24 -8.61 -1.51
CA TYR A 119 -11.62 -9.91 -2.07
C TYR A 119 -10.54 -10.97 -1.85
N CYS A 120 -9.24 -10.59 -1.86
CA CYS A 120 -8.17 -11.51 -1.49
C CYS A 120 -8.40 -12.06 -0.06
N PHE A 121 -8.73 -11.18 0.90
CA PHE A 121 -8.98 -11.57 2.29
C PHE A 121 -10.26 -12.37 2.47
N ASP A 122 -11.33 -12.05 1.73
CA ASP A 122 -12.58 -12.82 1.73
C ASP A 122 -12.34 -14.24 1.19
N GLU A 123 -11.61 -14.39 0.11
CA GLU A 123 -11.27 -15.69 -0.48
C GLU A 123 -10.33 -16.51 0.42
N LEU A 124 -9.38 -15.85 1.12
CA LEU A 124 -8.54 -16.50 2.11
C LEU A 124 -9.37 -17.03 3.30
N LYS A 125 -10.32 -16.24 3.77
CA LYS A 125 -11.25 -16.64 4.85
C LYS A 125 -12.13 -17.82 4.45
N LEU A 126 -12.49 -17.91 3.17
CA LEU A 126 -13.29 -18.99 2.61
C LEU A 126 -12.46 -20.22 2.19
N ASN A 127 -11.13 -20.22 2.43
CA ASN A 127 -10.20 -21.28 2.01
C ASN A 127 -10.21 -21.54 0.49
N ARG A 128 -10.52 -20.53 -0.32
CA ARG A 128 -10.46 -20.61 -1.78
C ARG A 128 -9.09 -20.24 -2.32
N VAL A 129 -8.32 -19.52 -1.54
CA VAL A 129 -6.88 -19.27 -1.72
C VAL A 129 -6.13 -19.75 -0.47
N ASP A 130 -4.83 -19.99 -0.61
CA ASP A 130 -4.00 -20.52 0.48
C ASP A 130 -3.24 -19.39 1.18
N VAL A 131 -2.83 -18.39 0.42
CA VAL A 131 -2.05 -17.24 0.89
C VAL A 131 -2.43 -15.96 0.14
N ILE A 132 -2.10 -14.82 0.76
CA ILE A 132 -2.16 -13.49 0.12
C ILE A 132 -0.75 -12.90 0.10
N VAL A 133 -0.38 -12.24 -1.00
CA VAL A 133 0.76 -11.34 -1.07
C VAL A 133 0.23 -9.92 -1.23
N THR A 134 0.61 -9.01 -0.33
CA THR A 134 0.12 -7.63 -0.31
C THR A 134 1.08 -6.73 0.48
N ASP A 135 0.83 -5.44 0.48
CA ASP A 135 1.51 -4.48 1.35
C ASP A 135 1.29 -4.81 2.83
N LEU A 136 2.35 -4.72 3.63
CA LEU A 136 2.28 -4.91 5.08
C LEU A 136 1.25 -3.97 5.72
N LEU A 137 1.29 -2.68 5.33
CA LEU A 137 0.40 -1.68 5.90
C LEU A 137 -1.06 -1.89 5.50
N VAL A 138 -1.31 -2.43 4.31
CA VAL A 138 -2.65 -2.86 3.89
C VAL A 138 -3.08 -4.10 4.67
N ALA A 139 -2.20 -5.08 4.83
CA ALA A 139 -2.49 -6.28 5.64
C ALA A 139 -2.79 -5.94 7.10
N TYR A 140 -2.19 -4.87 7.64
CA TYR A 140 -2.34 -4.48 9.04
C TYR A 140 -3.82 -4.31 9.46
N ASP A 141 -4.64 -3.70 8.62
CA ASP A 141 -6.06 -3.50 8.91
C ASP A 141 -6.83 -4.82 9.10
N TYR A 142 -6.35 -5.89 8.49
CA TYR A 142 -6.97 -7.23 8.57
C TYR A 142 -6.39 -8.10 9.67
N ILE A 143 -5.14 -7.86 10.08
CA ILE A 143 -4.46 -8.68 11.10
C ILE A 143 -4.51 -8.07 12.51
N ALA A 144 -4.63 -6.75 12.63
CA ALA A 144 -4.62 -6.03 13.91
C ALA A 144 -5.81 -6.35 14.83
N PRO A 145 -7.04 -6.65 14.35
CA PRO A 145 -8.11 -7.09 15.23
C PRO A 145 -7.71 -8.32 16.05
N ALA A 146 -8.01 -8.30 17.35
CA ALA A 146 -7.61 -9.37 18.28
C ALA A 146 -8.16 -10.75 17.89
N ASP A 147 -9.30 -10.79 17.21
CA ASP A 147 -9.97 -11.99 16.69
C ASP A 147 -9.65 -12.27 15.23
N SER A 148 -8.72 -11.55 14.63
CA SER A 148 -8.33 -11.77 13.23
C SER A 148 -7.94 -13.24 13.01
N PRO A 149 -8.49 -13.89 11.97
CA PRO A 149 -8.11 -15.26 11.62
C PRO A 149 -6.79 -15.36 10.85
N PHE A 150 -6.12 -14.22 10.59
CA PHE A 150 -4.95 -14.12 9.73
C PHE A 150 -3.67 -13.82 10.50
N GLN A 151 -2.54 -14.19 9.91
CA GLN A 151 -1.20 -13.86 10.41
C GLN A 151 -0.24 -13.61 9.25
N ILE A 152 0.73 -12.73 9.49
CA ILE A 152 1.86 -12.52 8.58
C ILE A 152 2.93 -13.57 8.90
N VAL A 153 3.48 -14.21 7.85
CA VAL A 153 4.54 -15.22 7.96
C VAL A 153 5.85 -14.81 7.31
N TRP A 154 5.80 -13.79 6.45
CA TRP A 154 6.98 -13.22 5.81
C TRP A 154 6.79 -11.73 5.53
N GLN A 155 7.89 -10.98 5.54
CA GLN A 155 7.97 -9.57 5.12
C GLN A 155 9.28 -9.35 4.36
N GLY A 156 9.24 -8.54 3.30
CA GLY A 156 10.42 -8.19 2.52
C GLY A 156 10.08 -7.22 1.38
N GLY A 157 11.11 -6.82 0.62
CA GLY A 157 10.90 -5.83 -0.42
C GLY A 157 10.59 -4.46 0.18
N GLU A 158 11.63 -3.70 0.58
CA GLU A 158 11.41 -2.35 1.13
C GLU A 158 10.82 -1.43 0.08
N GLU A 159 9.78 -0.71 0.44
CA GLU A 159 9.04 0.24 -0.37
C GLU A 159 8.83 1.54 0.40
N GLU A 160 8.58 2.61 -0.34
CA GLU A 160 8.18 3.90 0.21
C GLU A 160 6.91 4.38 -0.50
N PHE A 161 5.90 4.80 0.28
CA PHE A 161 4.69 5.38 -0.29
C PHE A 161 4.80 6.89 -0.43
N GLY A 162 4.26 7.39 -1.55
CA GLY A 162 4.18 8.80 -1.85
C GLY A 162 2.81 9.21 -2.36
N ILE A 163 2.52 10.49 -2.27
CA ILE A 163 1.33 11.08 -2.87
C ILE A 163 1.56 11.20 -4.37
N CYS A 164 0.73 10.51 -5.16
CA CYS A 164 0.84 10.50 -6.61
C CYS A 164 0.00 11.62 -7.23
N MET A 165 0.59 12.35 -8.16
CA MET A 165 -0.03 13.49 -8.86
C MET A 165 0.19 13.36 -10.36
N LYS A 166 -0.61 14.09 -11.13
CA LYS A 166 -0.41 14.20 -12.58
C LYS A 166 1.01 14.67 -12.89
N LYS A 167 1.64 14.05 -13.89
CA LYS A 167 2.99 14.38 -14.34
C LYS A 167 3.12 15.86 -14.68
N GLY A 168 4.16 16.51 -14.14
CA GLY A 168 4.46 17.92 -14.39
C GLY A 168 3.59 18.91 -13.58
N ASN A 169 2.81 18.45 -12.61
CA ASN A 169 2.12 19.35 -11.69
C ASN A 169 3.07 19.80 -10.56
N ASP A 170 4.10 20.55 -10.92
CA ASP A 170 5.19 20.93 -10.01
C ASP A 170 4.69 21.86 -8.88
N ALA A 171 3.72 22.71 -9.17
CA ALA A 171 3.14 23.61 -8.17
C ALA A 171 2.44 22.83 -7.04
N LEU A 172 1.60 21.85 -7.38
CA LEU A 172 0.95 20.99 -6.37
C LEU A 172 1.96 20.12 -5.65
N THR A 173 2.93 19.55 -6.39
CA THR A 173 3.99 18.73 -5.80
C THR A 173 4.79 19.51 -4.76
N ALA A 174 5.17 20.75 -5.05
CA ALA A 174 5.88 21.62 -4.12
C ALA A 174 5.02 21.97 -2.89
N ALA A 175 3.74 22.32 -3.10
CA ALA A 175 2.83 22.65 -2.01
C ALA A 175 2.60 21.46 -1.07
N VAL A 176 2.37 20.27 -1.63
CA VAL A 176 2.22 19.01 -0.86
C VAL A 176 3.50 18.69 -0.08
N ASN A 177 4.67 18.81 -0.70
CA ASN A 177 5.95 18.57 -0.01
C ASN A 177 6.19 19.54 1.14
N ASN A 178 5.86 20.82 0.98
CA ASN A 178 5.97 21.81 2.04
C ASN A 178 5.02 21.49 3.20
N ALA A 179 3.78 21.07 2.91
CA ALA A 179 2.82 20.66 3.91
C ALA A 179 3.26 19.38 4.62
N LEU A 180 3.77 18.36 3.90
CA LEU A 180 4.35 17.17 4.51
C LEU A 180 5.51 17.52 5.47
N ASP A 181 6.43 18.38 5.03
CA ASP A 181 7.54 18.83 5.88
C ASP A 181 7.03 19.51 7.16
N ALA A 182 5.98 20.35 7.06
CA ALA A 182 5.37 20.98 8.23
C ALA A 182 4.76 19.95 9.20
N LEU A 183 3.97 18.99 8.69
CA LEU A 183 3.34 17.94 9.51
C LEU A 183 4.35 16.97 10.14
N PHE A 184 5.47 16.74 9.49
CA PHE A 184 6.58 16.00 10.09
C PHE A 184 7.25 16.81 11.21
N ASN A 185 7.50 18.10 10.98
CA ASN A 185 8.22 18.98 11.92
C ASN A 185 7.42 19.25 13.19
N ASP A 186 6.10 19.36 13.11
CA ASP A 186 5.22 19.60 14.27
C ASP A 186 4.78 18.30 14.98
N GLY A 187 5.20 17.14 14.47
CA GLY A 187 4.91 15.82 15.03
C GLY A 187 3.52 15.28 14.69
N THR A 188 2.77 15.92 13.81
CA THR A 188 1.43 15.46 13.40
C THR A 188 1.51 14.09 12.73
N MET A 189 2.49 13.86 11.82
CA MET A 189 2.68 12.57 11.17
C MET A 189 2.93 11.44 12.17
N LEU A 190 3.77 11.68 13.19
CA LEU A 190 4.04 10.71 14.25
C LEU A 190 2.77 10.39 15.06
N LYS A 191 1.97 11.41 15.42
CA LYS A 191 0.71 11.20 16.14
C LYS A 191 -0.29 10.37 15.33
N ILE A 192 -0.41 10.62 14.02
CA ILE A 192 -1.28 9.84 13.12
C ILE A 192 -0.78 8.39 13.08
N SER A 193 0.53 8.16 12.88
CA SER A 193 1.11 6.81 12.87
C SER A 193 0.83 6.04 14.16
N GLN A 194 1.06 6.68 15.31
CA GLN A 194 0.80 6.08 16.62
C GLN A 194 -0.70 5.81 16.85
N SER A 195 -1.57 6.70 16.38
CA SER A 195 -3.03 6.53 16.53
C SER A 195 -3.56 5.36 15.69
N VAL A 196 -3.04 5.18 14.49
CA VAL A 196 -3.54 4.16 13.54
C VAL A 196 -2.87 2.81 13.77
N PHE A 197 -1.55 2.80 13.92
CA PHE A 197 -0.74 1.57 13.96
C PHE A 197 -0.22 1.22 15.36
N GLY A 198 -0.39 2.11 16.34
CA GLY A 198 0.18 1.93 17.69
C GLY A 198 1.70 2.11 17.76
N MET A 199 2.36 2.51 16.65
CA MET A 199 3.82 2.63 16.55
C MET A 199 4.24 3.74 15.57
N ASP A 200 5.53 4.06 15.59
CA ASP A 200 6.15 5.01 14.67
C ASP A 200 6.63 4.31 13.40
N LEU A 201 5.93 4.52 12.30
CA LEU A 201 6.28 4.01 10.96
C LEU A 201 6.70 5.13 10.00
N VAL A 202 6.74 6.38 10.47
CA VAL A 202 6.97 7.55 9.62
C VAL A 202 8.34 8.21 9.82
N SER A 203 8.96 8.10 10.99
CA SER A 203 10.26 8.74 11.24
C SER A 203 11.39 8.16 10.38
N ALA A 204 11.25 6.92 9.92
CA ALA A 204 12.28 6.25 9.12
C ALA A 204 12.44 6.81 7.70
N VAL A 205 11.43 7.49 7.13
CA VAL A 205 11.51 8.09 5.79
C VAL A 205 12.28 9.42 5.74
N ARG A 206 12.67 9.96 6.91
CA ARG A 206 13.38 11.25 7.01
C ARG A 206 14.91 11.14 7.14
N ARG A 207 15.46 9.97 6.88
CA ARG A 207 16.92 9.74 6.99
C ARG A 207 17.66 10.07 5.71
#